data_9c94980d6ce4b8a10277eadf28f8eb1b
#
_entry.id   9c94980d6ce4b8a10277eadf28f8eb1b
#
_cell.length_a   1.000
_cell.length_b   1.000
_cell.length_c   1.000
_cell.angle_alpha   90.00
_cell.angle_beta   90.00
_cell.angle_gamma   90.00
#
_symmetry.space_group_name_H-M   'P 1'
#
loop_
_entity.id
_entity.type
_entity.pdbx_description
1 polymer ?
#
loop_
_entity_poly.entity_id
_entity_poly.type
_entity_poly.pdbx_seq_one_letter_code
_entity_poly.pdbx_strand_id
1 'polypeptide(L)'
;KNNKRIDYSKIKEMFSALNEFGWNPVKEGENIVGLNKEGKNITLEPGNQIELSGEKLNNIHEACAESYDYLFELKQVTKKLDIKIVSTGFDPISKLDEIPNNPKQRYKLMTNDMPLGGELSLDMMYRTCGTQLNIDYSSEEDFFKKFKVVNSIVPISIALFANSSIVEKKKSDYLSYRSKVWQNTSRGGLPKLFFENLDFEKYADFIINFPILFILDKQNYISGNKYTFKDFMNGKIDEIKNRLPTENDLSLHLSTIFTENRLKKYIELRSMDTCGWDCLCAGPAFFIGMLYGNLDEVYSLISSWDKNKIINAYLDAPQKGFNTQLMGKDLFYWASTLLEISRKGLDNRDILNKSGKNE
;
A
#
# COMPACT_ATOMS: atom_id res chain seq x y z
N LYS A 1 28.28 -1.62 -4.55
CA LYS A 1 29.13 -1.55 -5.77
C LYS A 1 28.55 -2.35 -6.95
N ASN A 2 27.83 -3.45 -6.72
CA ASN A 2 27.36 -4.35 -7.79
C ASN A 2 25.90 -4.22 -8.17
N ASN A 3 25.17 -3.20 -7.72
CA ASN A 3 23.74 -3.00 -7.93
C ASN A 3 22.87 -4.25 -7.60
N LYS A 4 23.30 -5.03 -6.62
CA LYS A 4 22.54 -6.19 -6.12
C LYS A 4 21.72 -5.79 -4.92
N ARG A 5 20.57 -6.44 -4.75
CA ARG A 5 19.76 -6.34 -3.52
C ARG A 5 20.60 -6.81 -2.33
N ILE A 6 20.54 -6.05 -1.24
CA ILE A 6 21.31 -6.40 -0.02
C ILE A 6 20.69 -7.62 0.67
N ASP A 7 21.52 -8.42 1.30
CA ASP A 7 21.10 -9.56 2.11
C ASP A 7 20.66 -9.13 3.53
N TYR A 8 20.12 -10.08 4.29
CA TYR A 8 19.65 -9.81 5.64
C TYR A 8 20.78 -9.39 6.60
N SER A 9 22.01 -9.83 6.39
CA SER A 9 23.13 -9.42 7.25
C SER A 9 23.36 -7.90 7.17
N LYS A 10 23.26 -7.33 5.97
CA LYS A 10 23.35 -5.89 5.76
C LYS A 10 22.12 -5.13 6.31
N ILE A 11 20.94 -5.69 6.24
CA ILE A 11 19.74 -5.13 6.91
C ILE A 11 19.97 -5.08 8.43
N LYS A 12 20.50 -6.15 9.02
CA LYS A 12 20.81 -6.20 10.45
C LYS A 12 21.83 -5.12 10.86
N GLU A 13 22.89 -4.91 10.08
CA GLU A 13 23.86 -3.82 10.29
C GLU A 13 23.17 -2.46 10.22
N MET A 14 22.32 -2.23 9.22
CA MET A 14 21.58 -0.98 9.02
C MET A 14 20.60 -0.73 10.18
N PHE A 15 19.82 -1.73 10.59
CA PHE A 15 18.91 -1.61 11.72
C PHE A 15 19.66 -1.33 13.03
N SER A 16 20.81 -1.97 13.25
CA SER A 16 21.66 -1.70 14.43
C SER A 16 22.20 -0.29 14.43
N ALA A 17 22.59 0.25 13.26
CA ALA A 17 23.08 1.62 13.15
C ALA A 17 21.97 2.67 13.35
N LEU A 18 20.72 2.36 13.01
CA LEU A 18 19.58 3.25 13.27
C LEU A 18 19.28 3.42 14.78
N ASN A 19 19.78 2.55 15.65
CA ASN A 19 19.68 2.75 17.10
C ASN A 19 20.35 4.06 17.56
N GLU A 20 21.37 4.54 16.85
CA GLU A 20 22.00 5.86 17.13
C GLU A 20 20.98 7.03 17.07
N PHE A 21 19.89 6.85 16.35
CA PHE A 21 18.80 7.81 16.20
C PHE A 21 17.59 7.53 17.11
N GLY A 22 17.71 6.59 18.06
CA GLY A 22 16.66 6.24 19.01
C GLY A 22 15.66 5.17 18.55
N TRP A 23 15.94 4.48 17.43
CA TRP A 23 15.17 3.34 17.00
C TRP A 23 15.48 2.10 17.84
N ASN A 24 14.43 1.43 18.35
CA ASN A 24 14.55 0.22 19.17
C ASN A 24 14.24 -1.03 18.34
N PRO A 25 15.01 -2.13 18.47
CA PRO A 25 14.81 -3.33 17.68
C PRO A 25 13.54 -4.09 18.06
N VAL A 26 12.79 -4.52 17.04
CA VAL A 26 11.69 -5.50 17.13
C VAL A 26 12.24 -6.83 16.63
N LYS A 27 12.08 -7.89 17.42
CA LYS A 27 12.66 -9.21 17.15
C LYS A 27 11.60 -10.29 16.93
N GLU A 28 11.96 -11.26 16.09
CA GLU A 28 11.32 -12.56 15.94
C GLU A 28 12.40 -13.64 16.22
N GLY A 29 12.35 -14.24 17.41
CA GLY A 29 13.48 -15.04 17.95
C GLY A 29 14.73 -14.16 18.11
N GLU A 30 15.84 -14.61 17.53
CA GLU A 30 17.10 -13.86 17.55
C GLU A 30 17.23 -12.84 16.39
N ASN A 31 16.25 -12.79 15.49
CA ASN A 31 16.32 -11.95 14.31
C ASN A 31 15.66 -10.60 14.54
N ILE A 32 16.33 -9.51 14.16
CA ILE A 32 15.73 -8.17 14.11
C ILE A 32 14.91 -8.09 12.83
N VAL A 33 13.58 -7.93 12.99
CA VAL A 33 12.63 -7.91 11.87
C VAL A 33 11.95 -6.56 11.70
N GLY A 34 12.33 -5.58 12.49
CA GLY A 34 11.83 -4.23 12.43
C GLY A 34 12.44 -3.36 13.53
N LEU A 35 12.04 -2.11 13.54
CA LEU A 35 12.41 -1.11 14.55
C LEU A 35 11.17 -0.34 14.97
N ASN A 36 11.16 0.21 16.19
CA ASN A 36 10.14 1.15 16.63
C ASN A 36 10.77 2.39 17.26
N LYS A 37 10.09 3.53 17.11
CA LYS A 37 10.47 4.82 17.72
C LYS A 37 9.23 5.70 17.84
N GLU A 38 8.84 6.05 19.06
CA GLU A 38 7.79 7.05 19.33
C GLU A 38 6.50 6.84 18.51
N GLY A 39 5.94 5.64 18.51
CA GLY A 39 4.73 5.31 17.75
C GLY A 39 4.96 4.92 16.28
N LYS A 40 6.12 5.25 15.70
CA LYS A 40 6.53 4.87 14.34
C LYS A 40 7.18 3.50 14.31
N ASN A 41 7.06 2.83 13.18
CA ASN A 41 7.72 1.54 12.95
C ASN A 41 8.46 1.52 11.61
N ILE A 42 9.60 0.87 11.59
CA ILE A 42 10.24 0.41 10.36
C ILE A 42 10.08 -1.10 10.32
N THR A 43 9.46 -1.62 9.28
CA THR A 43 9.28 -3.06 9.12
C THR A 43 10.17 -3.62 8.03
N LEU A 44 10.70 -4.82 8.27
CA LEU A 44 11.38 -5.59 7.25
C LEU A 44 10.32 -6.29 6.39
N GLU A 45 10.30 -5.97 5.11
CA GLU A 45 9.35 -6.50 4.14
C GLU A 45 10.01 -7.60 3.25
N PRO A 46 9.24 -8.38 2.47
CA PRO A 46 9.81 -9.42 1.62
C PRO A 46 10.92 -8.88 0.71
N GLY A 47 11.92 -9.72 0.43
CA GLY A 47 13.06 -9.32 -0.39
C GLY A 47 13.94 -8.25 0.24
N ASN A 48 13.96 -8.15 1.57
CA ASN A 48 14.74 -7.17 2.33
C ASN A 48 14.38 -5.70 2.00
N GLN A 49 13.14 -5.46 1.62
CA GLN A 49 12.58 -4.11 1.57
C GLN A 49 12.36 -3.59 3.00
N ILE A 50 12.39 -2.29 3.17
CA ILE A 50 12.09 -1.63 4.44
C ILE A 50 10.93 -0.67 4.24
N GLU A 51 9.98 -0.68 5.15
CA GLU A 51 8.79 0.17 5.12
C GLU A 51 8.70 0.99 6.39
N LEU A 52 8.55 2.32 6.25
CA LEU A 52 8.15 3.19 7.35
C LEU A 52 6.63 3.15 7.50
N SER A 53 6.15 2.81 8.69
CA SER A 53 4.77 3.06 9.11
C SER A 53 4.80 4.23 10.09
N GLY A 54 4.30 5.38 9.64
CA GLY A 54 4.28 6.63 10.41
C GLY A 54 3.21 6.65 11.51
N GLU A 55 3.15 7.76 12.21
CA GLU A 55 2.16 8.03 13.26
C GLU A 55 0.82 8.50 12.70
N LYS A 56 -0.13 8.74 13.61
CA LYS A 56 -1.31 9.55 13.30
C LYS A 56 -0.91 11.01 13.24
N LEU A 57 -1.16 11.62 12.09
CA LEU A 57 -0.76 13.00 11.80
C LEU A 57 -2.01 13.83 11.51
N ASN A 58 -1.97 15.12 11.86
CA ASN A 58 -3.14 15.99 11.72
C ASN A 58 -3.15 16.74 10.38
N ASN A 59 -2.01 16.80 9.69
CA ASN A 59 -1.84 17.59 8.48
C ASN A 59 -0.66 17.09 7.64
N ILE A 60 -0.56 17.59 6.41
CA ILE A 60 0.48 17.21 5.44
C ILE A 60 1.86 17.73 5.87
N HIS A 61 1.94 18.86 6.55
CA HIS A 61 3.23 19.38 7.01
C HIS A 61 3.90 18.46 8.03
N GLU A 62 3.10 17.85 8.93
CA GLU A 62 3.59 16.82 9.85
C GLU A 62 4.06 15.58 9.10
N ALA A 63 3.30 15.13 8.09
CA ALA A 63 3.67 13.98 7.26
C ALA A 63 4.98 14.24 6.48
N CYS A 64 5.15 15.43 5.93
CA CYS A 64 6.39 15.83 5.27
C CYS A 64 7.57 15.87 6.26
N ALA A 65 7.37 16.41 7.46
CA ALA A 65 8.41 16.48 8.48
C ALA A 65 8.85 15.07 8.92
N GLU A 66 7.90 14.19 9.23
CA GLU A 66 8.18 12.81 9.61
C GLU A 66 8.96 12.05 8.51
N SER A 67 8.51 12.20 7.27
CA SER A 67 9.18 11.58 6.12
C SER A 67 10.59 12.12 5.90
N TYR A 68 10.78 13.44 6.11
CA TYR A 68 12.08 14.07 6.01
C TYR A 68 13.05 13.54 7.07
N ASP A 69 12.62 13.49 8.31
CA ASP A 69 13.43 13.01 9.44
C ASP A 69 13.87 11.56 9.22
N TYR A 70 12.92 10.70 8.81
CA TYR A 70 13.23 9.31 8.47
C TYR A 70 14.23 9.17 7.33
N LEU A 71 14.03 9.90 6.23
CA LEU A 71 14.95 9.86 5.09
C LEU A 71 16.32 10.44 5.43
N PHE A 72 16.36 11.46 6.28
CA PHE A 72 17.63 12.02 6.78
C PHE A 72 18.42 10.99 7.59
N GLU A 73 17.79 10.36 8.60
CA GLU A 73 18.41 9.33 9.44
C GLU A 73 18.88 8.14 8.57
N LEU A 74 18.01 7.65 7.69
CA LEU A 74 18.31 6.55 6.78
C LEU A 74 19.51 6.89 5.86
N LYS A 75 19.58 8.11 5.34
CA LYS A 75 20.68 8.57 4.48
C LYS A 75 22.02 8.59 5.23
N GLN A 76 22.03 8.99 6.51
CA GLN A 76 23.26 8.97 7.31
C GLN A 76 23.79 7.53 7.46
N VAL A 77 22.92 6.60 7.81
CA VAL A 77 23.27 5.19 7.99
C VAL A 77 23.70 4.54 6.67
N THR A 78 22.92 4.70 5.61
CA THR A 78 23.20 4.05 4.32
C THR A 78 24.48 4.58 3.68
N LYS A 79 24.82 5.86 3.89
CA LYS A 79 26.11 6.42 3.47
C LYS A 79 27.30 5.76 4.18
N LYS A 80 27.21 5.53 5.50
CA LYS A 80 28.26 4.83 6.29
C LYS A 80 28.45 3.39 5.82
N LEU A 81 27.37 2.71 5.40
CA LEU A 81 27.36 1.31 5.01
C LEU A 81 27.55 1.04 3.50
N ASP A 82 27.76 2.08 2.69
CA ASP A 82 27.85 2.00 1.21
C ASP A 82 26.60 1.34 0.59
N ILE A 83 25.42 1.66 1.12
CA ILE A 83 24.11 1.21 0.64
C ILE A 83 23.44 2.32 -0.16
N LYS A 84 22.77 1.97 -1.26
CA LYS A 84 21.91 2.88 -2.03
C LYS A 84 20.45 2.51 -1.82
N ILE A 85 19.62 3.50 -1.52
CA ILE A 85 18.17 3.37 -1.53
C ILE A 85 17.64 3.69 -2.93
N VAL A 86 16.72 2.89 -3.41
CA VAL A 86 16.04 3.08 -4.69
C VAL A 86 14.56 3.29 -4.42
N SER A 87 14.04 4.47 -4.77
CA SER A 87 12.63 4.84 -4.60
C SER A 87 11.91 4.70 -5.94
N THR A 88 11.33 3.54 -6.15
CA THR A 88 10.59 3.18 -7.39
C THR A 88 9.49 2.18 -7.06
N GLY A 89 8.42 2.15 -7.85
CA GLY A 89 7.29 1.24 -7.61
C GLY A 89 7.61 -0.24 -7.83
N PHE A 90 8.65 -0.56 -8.59
CA PHE A 90 9.07 -1.94 -8.85
C PHE A 90 10.59 -2.04 -8.89
N ASP A 91 11.17 -3.18 -8.44
CA ASP A 91 12.63 -3.40 -8.54
C ASP A 91 13.08 -3.34 -9.99
N PRO A 92 13.89 -2.33 -10.36
CA PRO A 92 14.27 -2.13 -11.75
C PRO A 92 15.43 -3.02 -12.20
N ILE A 93 16.06 -3.77 -11.29
CA ILE A 93 17.36 -4.39 -11.53
C ILE A 93 17.31 -5.91 -11.41
N SER A 94 16.77 -6.42 -10.29
CA SER A 94 16.90 -7.82 -9.91
C SER A 94 15.83 -8.68 -10.58
N LYS A 95 16.20 -9.90 -10.95
CA LYS A 95 15.23 -10.94 -11.26
C LYS A 95 14.67 -11.54 -9.97
N LEU A 96 13.55 -12.21 -10.06
CA LEU A 96 12.87 -12.78 -8.90
C LEU A 96 13.74 -13.80 -8.15
N ASP A 97 14.48 -14.66 -8.89
CA ASP A 97 15.38 -15.67 -8.35
C ASP A 97 16.67 -15.10 -7.73
N GLU A 98 16.98 -13.83 -8.01
CA GLU A 98 18.12 -13.11 -7.42
C GLU A 98 17.77 -12.41 -6.09
N ILE A 99 16.50 -12.40 -5.69
CA ILE A 99 16.05 -11.69 -4.49
C ILE A 99 16.36 -12.51 -3.24
N PRO A 100 17.13 -11.98 -2.28
CA PRO A 100 17.46 -12.72 -1.07
C PRO A 100 16.25 -12.85 -0.14
N ASN A 101 16.14 -14.00 0.50
CA ASN A 101 15.14 -14.24 1.55
C ASN A 101 15.52 -13.51 2.84
N ASN A 102 14.53 -13.30 3.70
CA ASN A 102 14.72 -12.81 5.05
C ASN A 102 14.12 -13.78 6.08
N PRO A 103 14.44 -13.62 7.39
CA PRO A 103 14.13 -14.64 8.40
C PRO A 103 12.67 -14.66 8.87
N LYS A 104 11.78 -13.75 8.41
CA LYS A 104 10.37 -13.74 8.84
C LYS A 104 9.66 -15.02 8.42
N GLN A 105 9.12 -15.75 9.39
CA GLN A 105 8.49 -17.08 9.17
C GLN A 105 7.32 -17.00 8.19
N ARG A 106 6.47 -15.96 8.31
CA ARG A 106 5.30 -15.79 7.44
C ARG A 106 5.64 -15.71 5.96
N TYR A 107 6.80 -15.17 5.61
CA TYR A 107 7.19 -15.00 4.20
C TYR A 107 7.55 -16.32 3.52
N LYS A 108 8.11 -17.27 4.27
CA LYS A 108 8.35 -18.62 3.74
C LYS A 108 7.03 -19.30 3.34
N LEU A 109 6.00 -19.17 4.18
CA LEU A 109 4.68 -19.71 3.89
C LEU A 109 4.04 -18.99 2.71
N MET A 110 4.08 -17.65 2.71
CA MET A 110 3.54 -16.84 1.62
C MET A 110 4.21 -17.17 0.28
N THR A 111 5.51 -17.42 0.25
CA THR A 111 6.25 -17.80 -0.96
C THR A 111 5.69 -19.08 -1.58
N ASN A 112 5.25 -20.03 -0.74
CA ASN A 112 4.67 -21.29 -1.21
C ASN A 112 3.21 -21.12 -1.68
N ASP A 113 2.43 -20.27 -1.00
CA ASP A 113 0.98 -20.17 -1.19
C ASP A 113 0.57 -19.10 -2.23
N MET A 114 1.32 -18.00 -2.33
CA MET A 114 0.99 -16.88 -3.23
C MET A 114 0.94 -17.26 -4.71
N PRO A 115 1.80 -18.13 -5.25
CA PRO A 115 1.73 -18.54 -6.66
C PRO A 115 0.41 -19.19 -7.06
N LEU A 116 -0.33 -19.78 -6.12
CA LEU A 116 -1.64 -20.35 -6.36
C LEU A 116 -2.68 -19.28 -6.74
N GLY A 117 -2.41 -18.03 -6.42
CA GLY A 117 -3.28 -16.88 -6.61
C GLY A 117 -2.94 -15.97 -7.79
N GLY A 118 -1.96 -16.32 -8.64
CA GLY A 118 -1.61 -15.52 -9.82
C GLY A 118 -0.13 -15.61 -10.18
N GLU A 119 0.17 -15.51 -11.46
CA GLU A 119 1.53 -15.66 -12.02
C GLU A 119 2.53 -14.62 -11.47
N LEU A 120 2.05 -13.41 -11.18
CA LEU A 120 2.90 -12.31 -10.69
C LEU A 120 2.81 -12.10 -9.17
N SER A 121 2.24 -13.04 -8.44
CA SER A 121 2.05 -12.89 -6.99
C SER A 121 3.37 -12.86 -6.21
N LEU A 122 4.41 -13.55 -6.66
CA LEU A 122 5.76 -13.45 -6.06
C LEU A 122 6.44 -12.13 -6.43
N ASP A 123 6.24 -11.63 -7.65
CA ASP A 123 6.71 -10.30 -8.04
C ASP A 123 6.05 -9.22 -7.17
N MET A 124 4.75 -9.32 -6.92
CA MET A 124 4.03 -8.43 -6.01
C MET A 124 4.68 -8.44 -4.62
N MET A 125 4.94 -9.62 -4.08
CA MET A 125 5.49 -9.78 -2.74
C MET A 125 6.93 -9.26 -2.62
N TYR A 126 7.79 -9.58 -3.57
CA TYR A 126 9.23 -9.38 -3.46
C TYR A 126 9.77 -8.15 -4.16
N ARG A 127 9.06 -7.60 -5.16
CA ARG A 127 9.62 -6.60 -6.07
C ARG A 127 8.82 -5.31 -6.14
N THR A 128 7.61 -5.24 -5.56
CA THR A 128 6.80 -4.01 -5.57
C THR A 128 7.03 -3.15 -4.34
N CYS A 129 7.07 -1.83 -4.54
CA CYS A 129 7.06 -0.82 -3.49
C CYS A 129 5.98 0.22 -3.78
N GLY A 130 5.23 0.63 -2.78
CA GLY A 130 4.17 1.62 -2.92
C GLY A 130 4.19 2.65 -1.81
N THR A 131 3.67 3.82 -2.09
CA THR A 131 3.29 4.78 -1.05
C THR A 131 1.86 4.50 -0.63
N GLN A 132 1.63 4.34 0.66
CA GLN A 132 0.29 4.11 1.22
C GLN A 132 -0.12 5.33 2.03
N LEU A 133 -1.40 5.70 1.92
CA LEU A 133 -2.00 6.77 2.70
C LEU A 133 -3.19 6.22 3.49
N ASN A 134 -3.18 6.45 4.79
CA ASN A 134 -4.28 6.08 5.67
C ASN A 134 -5.11 7.31 6.00
N ILE A 135 -6.42 7.24 5.76
CA ILE A 135 -7.36 8.32 6.06
C ILE A 135 -8.45 7.82 7.01
N ASP A 136 -8.86 8.64 7.93
CA ASP A 136 -9.96 8.35 8.84
C ASP A 136 -11.33 8.67 8.21
N TYR A 137 -12.37 8.28 8.91
CA TYR A 137 -13.76 8.61 8.60
C TYR A 137 -14.53 8.81 9.92
N SER A 138 -15.52 9.69 9.88
CA SER A 138 -16.30 10.11 11.06
C SER A 138 -17.59 9.31 11.24
N SER A 139 -18.09 8.68 10.20
CA SER A 139 -19.33 7.91 10.17
C SER A 139 -19.32 6.90 9.04
N GLU A 140 -20.32 6.00 9.00
CA GLU A 140 -20.50 5.08 7.87
C GLU A 140 -20.81 5.82 6.56
N GLU A 141 -21.57 6.92 6.61
CA GLU A 141 -21.84 7.76 5.44
C GLU A 141 -20.56 8.41 4.90
N ASP A 142 -19.73 8.97 5.78
CA ASP A 142 -18.43 9.57 5.43
C ASP A 142 -17.47 8.51 4.85
N PHE A 143 -17.42 7.32 5.49
CA PHE A 143 -16.70 6.18 4.95
C PHE A 143 -17.17 5.84 3.52
N PHE A 144 -18.47 5.71 3.34
CA PHE A 144 -19.03 5.34 2.04
C PHE A 144 -18.66 6.34 0.95
N LYS A 145 -18.83 7.65 1.21
CA LYS A 145 -18.45 8.71 0.27
C LYS A 145 -16.97 8.66 -0.07
N LYS A 146 -16.11 8.65 0.95
CA LYS A 146 -14.65 8.58 0.78
C LYS A 146 -14.22 7.33 0.02
N PHE A 147 -14.75 6.16 0.42
CA PHE A 147 -14.37 4.89 -0.18
C PHE A 147 -14.80 4.79 -1.65
N LYS A 148 -15.98 5.30 -1.99
CA LYS A 148 -16.45 5.38 -3.38
C LYS A 148 -15.57 6.31 -4.21
N VAL A 149 -15.21 7.49 -3.68
CA VAL A 149 -14.29 8.41 -4.35
C VAL A 149 -12.95 7.75 -4.63
N VAL A 150 -12.27 7.23 -3.61
CA VAL A 150 -10.92 6.67 -3.77
C VAL A 150 -10.89 5.48 -4.72
N ASN A 151 -11.92 4.62 -4.73
CA ASN A 151 -12.01 3.52 -5.68
C ASN A 151 -12.28 4.00 -7.11
N SER A 152 -13.10 5.02 -7.30
CA SER A 152 -13.42 5.55 -8.63
C SER A 152 -12.22 6.22 -9.30
N ILE A 153 -11.32 6.83 -8.53
CA ILE A 153 -10.16 7.55 -9.05
C ILE A 153 -8.87 6.73 -9.08
N VAL A 154 -8.91 5.42 -8.76
CA VAL A 154 -7.73 4.53 -8.84
C VAL A 154 -7.01 4.63 -10.18
N PRO A 155 -7.68 4.61 -11.35
CA PRO A 155 -6.98 4.74 -12.64
C PRO A 155 -6.18 6.03 -12.76
N ILE A 156 -6.73 7.12 -12.22
CA ILE A 156 -6.09 8.45 -12.24
C ILE A 156 -4.89 8.47 -11.29
N SER A 157 -5.03 7.89 -10.10
CA SER A 157 -3.93 7.73 -9.15
C SER A 157 -2.77 6.94 -9.74
N ILE A 158 -3.06 5.83 -10.43
CA ILE A 158 -2.04 5.03 -11.12
C ILE A 158 -1.31 5.87 -12.18
N ALA A 159 -2.03 6.64 -12.98
CA ALA A 159 -1.44 7.46 -14.03
C ALA A 159 -0.59 8.62 -13.47
N LEU A 160 -1.06 9.28 -12.38
CA LEU A 160 -0.36 10.39 -11.72
C LEU A 160 0.95 9.95 -11.07
N PHE A 161 0.93 8.81 -10.39
CA PHE A 161 2.03 8.35 -9.55
C PHE A 161 2.82 7.18 -10.17
N ALA A 162 2.67 6.91 -11.47
CA ALA A 162 3.43 5.88 -12.16
C ALA A 162 4.94 6.13 -12.09
N ASN A 163 5.68 5.21 -11.47
CA ASN A 163 7.13 5.27 -11.31
C ASN A 163 7.79 3.88 -11.32
N SER A 164 7.42 3.03 -12.28
CA SER A 164 7.97 1.67 -12.35
C SER A 164 8.02 1.11 -13.78
N SER A 165 8.58 1.92 -14.70
CA SER A 165 8.67 1.52 -16.11
C SER A 165 9.88 0.64 -16.45
N ILE A 166 10.81 0.43 -15.54
CA ILE A 166 12.02 -0.37 -15.74
C ILE A 166 11.88 -1.73 -15.04
N VAL A 167 12.11 -2.81 -15.75
CA VAL A 167 12.08 -4.18 -15.29
C VAL A 167 13.34 -4.89 -15.76
N GLU A 168 14.13 -5.46 -14.81
CA GLU A 168 15.35 -6.19 -15.14
C GLU A 168 16.29 -5.40 -16.07
N LYS A 169 16.49 -4.12 -15.76
CA LYS A 169 17.34 -3.16 -16.47
C LYS A 169 16.82 -2.77 -17.88
N LYS A 170 15.60 -3.16 -18.23
CA LYS A 170 14.98 -2.85 -19.54
C LYS A 170 13.74 -2.01 -19.35
N LYS A 171 13.47 -1.11 -20.28
CA LYS A 171 12.20 -0.40 -20.34
C LYS A 171 11.09 -1.40 -20.68
N SER A 172 10.03 -1.43 -19.89
CA SER A 172 8.83 -2.21 -20.13
C SER A 172 7.80 -1.40 -20.93
N ASP A 173 6.73 -2.06 -21.39
CA ASP A 173 5.59 -1.40 -22.03
C ASP A 173 4.64 -0.71 -21.04
N TYR A 174 4.96 -0.74 -19.74
CA TYR A 174 4.15 -0.18 -18.68
C TYR A 174 4.83 1.03 -18.04
N LEU A 175 4.04 2.05 -17.73
CA LEU A 175 4.47 3.20 -16.94
C LEU A 175 4.49 2.86 -15.44
N SER A 176 3.46 2.10 -14.98
CA SER A 176 3.44 1.45 -13.67
C SER A 176 3.41 -0.07 -13.82
N TYR A 177 4.59 -0.68 -13.86
CA TYR A 177 4.70 -2.15 -13.86
C TYR A 177 4.22 -2.73 -12.53
N ARG A 178 4.39 -2.00 -11.42
CA ARG A 178 3.81 -2.35 -10.13
C ARG A 178 2.30 -2.58 -10.25
N SER A 179 1.55 -1.64 -10.81
CA SER A 179 0.10 -1.79 -10.95
C SER A 179 -0.28 -2.96 -11.86
N LYS A 180 0.49 -3.22 -12.94
CA LYS A 180 0.33 -4.44 -13.74
C LYS A 180 0.48 -5.71 -12.90
N VAL A 181 1.46 -5.75 -12.02
CA VAL A 181 1.69 -6.89 -11.10
C VAL A 181 0.50 -7.06 -10.14
N TRP A 182 0.03 -5.97 -9.53
CA TRP A 182 -1.11 -6.00 -8.60
C TRP A 182 -2.42 -6.45 -9.27
N GLN A 183 -2.64 -6.12 -10.55
CA GLN A 183 -3.77 -6.62 -11.33
C GLN A 183 -3.72 -8.12 -11.61
N ASN A 184 -2.57 -8.76 -11.48
CA ASN A 184 -2.34 -10.19 -11.72
C ASN A 184 -2.16 -11.01 -10.45
N THR A 185 -2.71 -10.55 -9.34
CA THR A 185 -2.75 -11.29 -8.08
C THR A 185 -4.20 -11.44 -7.62
N SER A 186 -4.58 -12.65 -7.22
CA SER A 186 -5.97 -12.96 -6.79
C SER A 186 -6.39 -12.27 -5.50
N ARG A 187 -5.44 -11.73 -4.74
CA ARG A 187 -5.71 -11.06 -3.46
C ARG A 187 -5.76 -9.54 -3.58
N GLY A 188 -5.48 -9.01 -4.77
CA GLY A 188 -5.43 -7.59 -5.07
C GLY A 188 -6.59 -7.10 -5.93
N GLY A 189 -6.36 -5.96 -6.58
CA GLY A 189 -7.24 -5.40 -7.59
C GLY A 189 -8.33 -4.48 -7.04
N LEU A 190 -9.30 -4.25 -7.91
CA LEU A 190 -10.40 -3.32 -7.70
C LEU A 190 -11.74 -4.07 -7.79
N PRO A 191 -12.27 -4.62 -6.68
CA PRO A 191 -13.51 -5.41 -6.67
C PRO A 191 -14.71 -4.61 -7.16
N LYS A 192 -15.54 -5.19 -8.03
CA LYS A 192 -16.76 -4.56 -8.56
C LYS A 192 -17.75 -4.18 -7.45
N LEU A 193 -17.79 -4.95 -6.36
CA LEU A 193 -18.61 -4.69 -5.19
C LEU A 193 -18.36 -3.30 -4.60
N PHE A 194 -17.14 -2.76 -4.69
CA PHE A 194 -16.79 -1.46 -4.13
C PHE A 194 -17.49 -0.28 -4.82
N PHE A 195 -18.13 -0.50 -5.98
CA PHE A 195 -18.91 0.49 -6.71
C PHE A 195 -20.43 0.34 -6.52
N GLU A 196 -20.87 -0.65 -5.76
CA GLU A 196 -22.26 -0.87 -5.43
C GLU A 196 -22.64 -0.04 -4.19
N ASN A 197 -23.87 -0.17 -3.72
CA ASN A 197 -24.27 0.45 -2.46
C ASN A 197 -23.61 -0.28 -1.29
N LEU A 198 -22.34 0.04 -1.05
CA LEU A 198 -21.50 -0.57 -0.04
C LEU A 198 -21.83 0.05 1.32
N ASP A 199 -21.98 -0.79 2.34
CA ASP A 199 -22.10 -0.46 3.76
C ASP A 199 -21.11 -1.34 4.55
N PHE A 200 -21.02 -1.13 5.85
CA PHE A 200 -20.13 -1.93 6.68
C PHE A 200 -20.49 -3.41 6.69
N GLU A 201 -21.77 -3.77 6.61
CA GLU A 201 -22.20 -5.17 6.58
C GLU A 201 -21.74 -5.87 5.31
N LYS A 202 -21.97 -5.25 4.15
CA LYS A 202 -21.50 -5.80 2.86
C LYS A 202 -19.97 -5.88 2.77
N TYR A 203 -19.28 -4.89 3.35
CA TYR A 203 -17.83 -4.97 3.43
C TYR A 203 -17.37 -6.10 4.36
N ALA A 204 -18.03 -6.29 5.51
CA ALA A 204 -17.77 -7.40 6.41
C ALA A 204 -18.05 -8.75 5.72
N ASP A 205 -19.17 -8.87 4.99
CA ASP A 205 -19.47 -10.06 4.20
C ASP A 205 -18.39 -10.36 3.16
N PHE A 206 -17.87 -9.34 2.48
CA PHE A 206 -16.73 -9.50 1.57
C PHE A 206 -15.52 -10.06 2.31
N ILE A 207 -15.17 -9.51 3.48
CA ILE A 207 -14.00 -9.91 4.27
C ILE A 207 -14.14 -11.35 4.79
N ILE A 208 -15.27 -11.71 5.39
CA ILE A 208 -15.45 -13.05 5.97
C ILE A 208 -15.54 -14.17 4.92
N ASN A 209 -15.98 -13.85 3.71
CA ASN A 209 -15.97 -14.78 2.59
C ASN A 209 -14.65 -14.78 1.79
N PHE A 210 -13.70 -13.89 2.12
CA PHE A 210 -12.40 -13.85 1.47
C PHE A 210 -11.52 -15.02 1.96
N PRO A 211 -10.73 -15.66 1.07
CA PRO A 211 -9.84 -16.76 1.46
C PRO A 211 -8.78 -16.31 2.48
N ILE A 212 -8.56 -17.11 3.51
CA ILE A 212 -7.47 -16.90 4.48
C ILE A 212 -6.14 -17.16 3.77
N LEU A 213 -5.12 -16.36 4.04
CA LEU A 213 -3.76 -16.66 3.55
C LEU A 213 -3.03 -17.55 4.57
N PHE A 214 -3.04 -17.16 5.84
CA PHE A 214 -2.45 -17.93 6.92
C PHE A 214 -3.14 -17.58 8.26
N ILE A 215 -2.98 -18.49 9.21
CA ILE A 215 -3.45 -18.35 10.59
C ILE A 215 -2.21 -18.42 11.50
N LEU A 216 -2.17 -17.58 12.52
CA LEU A 216 -1.16 -17.69 13.56
C LEU A 216 -1.74 -18.51 14.74
N ASP A 217 -1.23 -19.72 14.91
CA ASP A 217 -1.56 -20.55 16.08
C ASP A 217 -0.35 -20.64 17.00
N LYS A 218 -0.50 -20.12 18.24
CA LYS A 218 0.59 -19.93 19.20
C LYS A 218 1.71 -19.09 18.59
N GLN A 219 2.79 -19.70 18.11
CA GLN A 219 3.93 -19.04 17.47
C GLN A 219 4.19 -19.53 16.03
N ASN A 220 3.28 -20.34 15.48
CA ASN A 220 3.44 -20.96 14.17
C ASN A 220 2.42 -20.42 13.17
N TYR A 221 2.87 -20.11 11.98
CA TYR A 221 1.99 -19.79 10.86
C TYR A 221 1.55 -21.08 10.16
N ILE A 222 0.26 -21.20 9.94
CA ILE A 222 -0.39 -22.33 9.26
C ILE A 222 -1.05 -21.80 7.99
N SER A 223 -0.90 -22.48 6.86
CA SER A 223 -1.59 -22.12 5.62
C SER A 223 -3.10 -22.21 5.80
N GLY A 224 -3.79 -21.14 5.40
CA GLY A 224 -5.26 -21.05 5.45
C GLY A 224 -5.92 -21.06 4.09
N ASN A 225 -5.16 -21.21 2.99
CA ASN A 225 -5.62 -20.97 1.61
C ASN A 225 -6.79 -21.84 1.13
N LYS A 226 -7.15 -22.90 1.85
CA LYS A 226 -8.30 -23.78 1.58
C LYS A 226 -9.60 -23.28 2.19
N TYR A 227 -9.52 -22.30 3.11
CA TYR A 227 -10.63 -21.87 3.94
C TYR A 227 -10.93 -20.39 3.75
N THR A 228 -12.17 -20.01 3.99
CA THR A 228 -12.57 -18.61 4.18
C THR A 228 -12.52 -18.25 5.67
N PHE A 229 -12.55 -16.94 5.98
CA PHE A 229 -12.65 -16.53 7.38
C PHE A 229 -13.97 -16.99 8.02
N LYS A 230 -15.04 -17.11 7.21
CA LYS A 230 -16.32 -17.69 7.63
C LYS A 230 -16.19 -19.17 8.05
N ASP A 231 -15.35 -19.95 7.37
CA ASP A 231 -15.07 -21.33 7.76
C ASP A 231 -14.34 -21.37 9.12
N PHE A 232 -13.43 -20.42 9.36
CA PHE A 232 -12.79 -20.27 10.67
C PHE A 232 -13.80 -19.93 11.77
N MET A 233 -14.71 -18.98 11.51
CA MET A 233 -15.79 -18.64 12.47
C MET A 233 -16.70 -19.83 12.79
N ASN A 234 -16.84 -20.77 11.86
CA ASN A 234 -17.66 -21.99 12.03
C ASN A 234 -16.84 -23.18 12.57
N GLY A 235 -15.59 -23.01 12.97
CA GLY A 235 -14.73 -24.07 13.51
C GLY A 235 -14.36 -25.17 12.52
N LYS A 236 -14.36 -24.89 11.21
CA LYS A 236 -14.14 -25.88 10.14
C LYS A 236 -12.68 -26.06 9.76
N ILE A 237 -11.72 -25.48 10.46
CA ILE A 237 -10.31 -25.58 10.12
C ILE A 237 -9.70 -26.80 10.80
N ASP A 238 -9.35 -27.81 10.03
CA ASP A 238 -8.90 -29.09 10.54
C ASP A 238 -7.59 -29.01 11.33
N GLU A 239 -6.69 -28.10 10.90
CA GLU A 239 -5.35 -27.94 11.50
C GLU A 239 -5.39 -27.33 12.92
N ILE A 240 -6.50 -26.65 13.29
CA ILE A 240 -6.69 -25.97 14.59
C ILE A 240 -8.05 -26.30 15.19
N LYS A 241 -8.37 -27.60 15.26
CA LYS A 241 -9.66 -28.11 15.74
C LYS A 241 -10.16 -27.41 16.99
N ASN A 242 -11.44 -27.01 16.98
CA ASN A 242 -12.16 -26.34 18.09
C ASN A 242 -11.66 -24.93 18.45
N ARG A 243 -10.73 -24.34 17.72
CA ARG A 243 -10.34 -22.94 17.89
C ARG A 243 -11.25 -22.04 17.04
N LEU A 244 -11.86 -21.03 17.67
CA LEU A 244 -12.57 -19.95 16.98
C LEU A 244 -11.64 -18.73 16.81
N PRO A 245 -11.88 -17.86 15.81
CA PRO A 245 -11.05 -16.69 15.59
C PRO A 245 -11.22 -15.66 16.71
N THR A 246 -10.15 -14.92 16.94
CA THR A 246 -10.08 -13.74 17.80
C THR A 246 -10.04 -12.46 16.94
N GLU A 247 -10.11 -11.29 17.59
CA GLU A 247 -9.90 -10.00 16.92
C GLU A 247 -8.49 -9.90 16.27
N ASN A 248 -7.48 -10.52 16.86
CA ASN A 248 -6.15 -10.58 16.30
C ASN A 248 -6.11 -11.41 15.01
N ASP A 249 -6.87 -12.49 14.94
CA ASP A 249 -6.99 -13.29 13.71
C ASP A 249 -7.70 -12.50 12.61
N LEU A 250 -8.74 -11.73 12.94
CA LEU A 250 -9.41 -10.84 12.00
C LEU A 250 -8.46 -9.74 11.51
N SER A 251 -7.72 -9.11 12.40
CA SER A 251 -6.73 -8.09 12.06
C SER A 251 -5.64 -8.64 11.14
N LEU A 252 -5.18 -9.87 11.42
CA LEU A 252 -4.22 -10.57 10.59
C LEU A 252 -4.81 -10.89 9.20
N HIS A 253 -6.04 -11.39 9.14
CA HIS A 253 -6.75 -11.67 7.89
C HIS A 253 -6.92 -10.41 7.04
N LEU A 254 -7.39 -9.30 7.62
CA LEU A 254 -7.50 -8.00 6.95
C LEU A 254 -6.16 -7.55 6.38
N SER A 255 -5.05 -7.81 7.07
CA SER A 255 -3.70 -7.43 6.60
C SER A 255 -3.27 -8.16 5.32
N THR A 256 -3.91 -9.27 4.98
CA THR A 256 -3.60 -10.11 3.81
C THR A 256 -4.54 -9.92 2.63
N ILE A 257 -5.48 -8.99 2.70
CA ILE A 257 -6.34 -8.59 1.59
C ILE A 257 -5.69 -7.38 0.92
N PHE A 258 -5.28 -7.53 -0.33
CA PHE A 258 -4.40 -6.58 -1.02
C PHE A 258 -5.12 -5.75 -2.09
N THR A 259 -6.40 -5.41 -1.87
CA THR A 259 -7.15 -4.52 -2.77
C THR A 259 -6.51 -3.14 -2.88
N GLU A 260 -6.78 -2.40 -3.97
CA GLU A 260 -6.23 -1.06 -4.22
C GLU A 260 -6.58 -0.06 -3.11
N ASN A 261 -7.76 -0.20 -2.53
CA ASN A 261 -8.16 0.47 -1.29
C ASN A 261 -8.71 -0.57 -0.32
N ARG A 262 -8.43 -0.41 0.95
CA ARG A 262 -8.78 -1.37 1.98
C ARG A 262 -9.33 -0.67 3.23
N LEU A 263 -10.46 -1.16 3.76
CA LEU A 263 -10.96 -0.72 5.06
C LEU A 263 -10.33 -1.56 6.19
N LYS A 264 -9.79 -0.87 7.14
CA LYS A 264 -9.39 -1.34 8.46
C LYS A 264 -10.12 -0.50 9.53
N LYS A 265 -9.40 0.02 10.52
CA LYS A 265 -9.90 1.13 11.38
C LYS A 265 -9.87 2.50 10.65
N TYR A 266 -9.34 2.52 9.45
CA TYR A 266 -9.17 3.64 8.54
C TYR A 266 -9.25 3.11 7.10
N ILE A 267 -9.36 3.98 6.14
CA ILE A 267 -9.26 3.64 4.71
C ILE A 267 -7.80 3.73 4.31
N GLU A 268 -7.24 2.65 3.82
CA GLU A 268 -5.86 2.57 3.36
C GLU A 268 -5.82 2.61 1.83
N LEU A 269 -5.23 3.65 1.28
CA LEU A 269 -5.04 3.88 -0.15
C LEU A 269 -3.68 3.30 -0.58
N ARG A 270 -3.65 2.48 -1.63
CA ARG A 270 -2.50 1.64 -1.97
C ARG A 270 -2.08 1.73 -3.44
N SER A 271 -2.78 2.51 -4.25
CA SER A 271 -2.61 2.52 -5.73
C SER A 271 -1.38 3.28 -6.23
N MET A 272 -0.64 3.98 -5.37
CA MET A 272 0.51 4.80 -5.75
C MET A 272 1.80 3.97 -5.80
N ASP A 273 2.60 4.13 -6.86
CA ASP A 273 3.99 3.72 -6.85
C ASP A 273 4.77 4.58 -5.84
N THR A 274 5.80 4.01 -5.21
CA THR A 274 6.70 4.84 -4.40
C THR A 274 7.56 5.72 -5.30
N CYS A 275 7.95 6.88 -4.79
CA CYS A 275 8.78 7.84 -5.51
C CYS A 275 9.83 8.47 -4.58
N GLY A 276 10.70 9.30 -5.14
CA GLY A 276 11.69 10.06 -4.38
C GLY A 276 11.06 11.16 -3.53
N TRP A 277 11.90 11.83 -2.75
CA TRP A 277 11.49 12.92 -1.87
C TRP A 277 10.64 13.99 -2.57
N ASP A 278 10.99 14.32 -3.82
CA ASP A 278 10.34 15.41 -4.57
C ASP A 278 8.84 15.18 -4.83
N CYS A 279 8.37 13.94 -4.73
CA CYS A 279 6.96 13.62 -4.95
C CYS A 279 6.28 12.90 -3.78
N LEU A 280 7.03 12.58 -2.71
CA LEU A 280 6.51 11.79 -1.60
C LEU A 280 5.28 12.42 -0.93
N CYS A 281 5.28 13.75 -0.78
CA CYS A 281 4.16 14.49 -0.19
C CYS A 281 3.04 14.81 -1.19
N ALA A 282 3.25 14.64 -2.49
CA ALA A 282 2.25 14.96 -3.52
C ALA A 282 1.03 14.03 -3.44
N GLY A 283 1.24 12.74 -3.15
CA GLY A 283 0.14 11.79 -2.96
C GLY A 283 -0.76 12.20 -1.78
N PRO A 284 -0.23 12.35 -0.56
CA PRO A 284 -1.00 12.87 0.56
C PRO A 284 -1.72 14.18 0.25
N ALA A 285 -1.05 15.18 -0.34
CA ALA A 285 -1.67 16.46 -0.69
C ALA A 285 -2.85 16.29 -1.65
N PHE A 286 -2.68 15.49 -2.70
CA PHE A 286 -3.74 15.19 -3.67
C PHE A 286 -4.99 14.62 -3.02
N PHE A 287 -4.84 13.59 -2.18
CA PHE A 287 -5.98 12.93 -1.55
C PHE A 287 -6.58 13.76 -0.40
N ILE A 288 -5.76 14.39 0.44
CA ILE A 288 -6.24 15.18 1.58
C ILE A 288 -7.06 16.38 1.13
N GLY A 289 -6.60 17.11 0.11
CA GLY A 289 -7.35 18.23 -0.44
C GLY A 289 -8.74 17.84 -0.92
N MET A 290 -8.87 16.69 -1.58
CA MET A 290 -10.18 16.19 -2.02
C MET A 290 -11.03 15.67 -0.85
N LEU A 291 -10.47 14.81 0.00
CA LEU A 291 -11.25 13.99 0.94
C LEU A 291 -11.59 14.71 2.25
N TYR A 292 -10.85 15.77 2.59
CA TYR A 292 -11.12 16.59 3.77
C TYR A 292 -11.46 18.05 3.43
N GLY A 293 -11.05 18.54 2.26
CA GLY A 293 -11.33 19.91 1.85
C GLY A 293 -12.54 20.07 0.94
N ASN A 294 -12.78 19.10 0.03
CA ASN A 294 -13.81 19.20 -1.04
C ASN A 294 -14.51 17.86 -1.34
N LEU A 295 -14.80 17.04 -0.33
CA LEU A 295 -15.36 15.71 -0.53
C LEU A 295 -16.67 15.70 -1.32
N ASP A 296 -17.60 16.61 -1.02
CA ASP A 296 -18.91 16.63 -1.66
C ASP A 296 -18.82 17.04 -3.15
N GLU A 297 -17.89 17.92 -3.52
CA GLU A 297 -17.64 18.30 -4.92
C GLU A 297 -17.11 17.10 -5.71
N VAL A 298 -16.10 16.41 -5.19
CA VAL A 298 -15.54 15.21 -5.83
C VAL A 298 -16.57 14.08 -5.88
N TYR A 299 -17.30 13.84 -4.78
CA TYR A 299 -18.31 12.79 -4.74
C TYR A 299 -19.43 13.05 -5.77
N SER A 300 -19.90 14.29 -5.91
CA SER A 300 -20.89 14.66 -6.92
C SER A 300 -20.38 14.42 -8.33
N LEU A 301 -19.11 14.77 -8.61
CA LEU A 301 -18.46 14.56 -9.90
C LEU A 301 -18.43 13.08 -10.29
N ILE A 302 -18.01 12.20 -9.37
CA ILE A 302 -17.81 10.77 -9.67
C ILE A 302 -19.09 9.92 -9.53
N SER A 303 -20.14 10.45 -8.94
CA SER A 303 -21.38 9.68 -8.62
C SER A 303 -22.07 9.10 -9.86
N SER A 304 -21.93 9.76 -11.00
CA SER A 304 -22.48 9.32 -12.29
C SER A 304 -21.55 8.39 -13.08
N TRP A 305 -20.38 8.08 -12.57
CA TRP A 305 -19.40 7.29 -13.31
C TRP A 305 -19.79 5.81 -13.38
N ASP A 306 -19.72 5.26 -14.58
CA ASP A 306 -20.01 3.84 -14.82
C ASP A 306 -18.87 2.94 -14.30
N LYS A 307 -19.23 1.96 -13.46
CA LYS A 307 -18.27 1.06 -12.82
C LYS A 307 -17.44 0.24 -13.81
N ASN A 308 -18.03 -0.16 -14.95
CA ASN A 308 -17.27 -0.95 -15.94
C ASN A 308 -16.26 -0.08 -16.68
N LYS A 309 -16.59 1.20 -16.92
CA LYS A 309 -15.64 2.16 -17.49
C LYS A 309 -14.48 2.44 -16.54
N ILE A 310 -14.75 2.55 -15.22
CA ILE A 310 -13.69 2.68 -14.20
C ILE A 310 -12.78 1.45 -14.21
N ILE A 311 -13.36 0.25 -14.22
CA ILE A 311 -12.58 -1.00 -14.23
C ILE A 311 -11.77 -1.14 -15.52
N ASN A 312 -12.33 -0.80 -16.67
CA ASN A 312 -11.58 -0.82 -17.93
C ASN A 312 -10.41 0.18 -17.91
N ALA A 313 -10.65 1.39 -17.41
CA ALA A 313 -9.60 2.39 -17.22
C ALA A 313 -8.52 1.92 -16.22
N TYR A 314 -8.92 1.23 -15.14
CA TYR A 314 -7.99 0.61 -14.19
C TYR A 314 -7.06 -0.40 -14.86
N LEU A 315 -7.60 -1.24 -15.74
CA LEU A 315 -6.80 -2.24 -16.46
C LEU A 315 -5.83 -1.60 -17.47
N ASP A 316 -6.23 -0.50 -18.08
CA ASP A 316 -5.46 0.21 -19.11
C ASP A 316 -4.40 1.18 -18.54
N ALA A 317 -4.70 1.81 -17.40
CA ALA A 317 -3.88 2.89 -16.83
C ALA A 317 -2.40 2.54 -16.61
N PRO A 318 -2.02 1.32 -16.17
CA PRO A 318 -0.62 0.97 -15.97
C PRO A 318 0.22 1.08 -17.24
N GLN A 319 -0.37 0.84 -18.41
CA GLN A 319 0.31 0.89 -19.70
C GLN A 319 0.12 2.24 -20.40
N LYS A 320 -1.12 2.71 -20.50
CA LYS A 320 -1.48 3.91 -21.28
C LYS A 320 -1.28 5.22 -20.51
N GLY A 321 -1.18 5.16 -19.18
CA GLY A 321 -1.05 6.35 -18.32
C GLY A 321 -2.16 7.37 -18.60
N PHE A 322 -1.78 8.62 -18.83
CA PHE A 322 -2.73 9.71 -19.11
C PHE A 322 -3.54 9.56 -20.40
N ASN A 323 -3.10 8.71 -21.34
CA ASN A 323 -3.85 8.45 -22.59
C ASN A 323 -5.02 7.46 -22.38
N THR A 324 -5.18 6.89 -21.21
CA THR A 324 -6.31 6.00 -20.86
C THR A 324 -7.61 6.78 -20.91
N GLN A 325 -8.66 6.18 -21.48
CA GLN A 325 -9.98 6.80 -21.58
C GLN A 325 -10.87 6.43 -20.38
N LEU A 326 -11.52 7.43 -19.80
CA LEU A 326 -12.48 7.28 -18.71
C LEU A 326 -13.64 8.28 -18.91
N MET A 327 -14.89 7.81 -18.96
CA MET A 327 -16.09 8.64 -19.10
C MET A 327 -16.04 9.64 -20.27
N GLY A 328 -15.43 9.23 -21.40
CA GLY A 328 -15.36 10.05 -22.64
C GLY A 328 -14.28 11.13 -22.63
N LYS A 329 -13.41 11.14 -21.65
CA LYS A 329 -12.21 11.99 -21.57
C LYS A 329 -10.98 11.12 -21.26
N ASP A 330 -9.79 11.62 -21.52
CA ASP A 330 -8.56 10.96 -21.10
C ASP A 330 -8.26 11.19 -19.60
N LEU A 331 -7.34 10.43 -19.04
CA LEU A 331 -6.96 10.59 -17.63
C LEU A 331 -6.20 11.89 -17.37
N PHE A 332 -5.61 12.52 -18.39
CA PHE A 332 -4.98 13.83 -18.22
C PHE A 332 -6.02 14.90 -17.86
N TYR A 333 -7.15 14.90 -18.57
CA TYR A 333 -8.28 15.79 -18.26
C TYR A 333 -8.77 15.58 -16.82
N TRP A 334 -9.01 14.32 -16.44
CA TRP A 334 -9.51 14.01 -15.10
C TRP A 334 -8.50 14.31 -13.99
N ALA A 335 -7.20 14.02 -14.23
CA ALA A 335 -6.13 14.36 -13.30
C ALA A 335 -6.05 15.88 -13.07
N SER A 336 -6.11 16.68 -14.16
CA SER A 336 -6.09 18.15 -14.07
C SER A 336 -7.30 18.67 -13.29
N THR A 337 -8.51 18.12 -13.55
CA THR A 337 -9.72 18.47 -12.84
C THR A 337 -9.61 18.17 -11.33
N LEU A 338 -9.17 16.96 -10.98
CA LEU A 338 -9.06 16.56 -9.58
C LEU A 338 -7.94 17.28 -8.84
N LEU A 339 -6.83 17.63 -9.52
CA LEU A 339 -5.77 18.46 -8.94
C LEU A 339 -6.28 19.86 -8.59
N GLU A 340 -7.11 20.46 -9.45
CA GLU A 340 -7.72 21.77 -9.17
C GLU A 340 -8.68 21.71 -7.97
N ILE A 341 -9.52 20.65 -7.91
CA ILE A 341 -10.44 20.45 -6.77
C ILE A 341 -9.62 20.21 -5.48
N SER A 342 -8.55 19.41 -5.56
CA SER A 342 -7.68 19.14 -4.42
C SER A 342 -7.00 20.42 -3.92
N ARG A 343 -6.46 21.25 -4.84
CA ARG A 343 -5.83 22.53 -4.49
C ARG A 343 -6.82 23.45 -3.77
N LYS A 344 -8.04 23.62 -4.31
CA LYS A 344 -9.10 24.38 -3.64
C LYS A 344 -9.42 23.81 -2.25
N GLY A 345 -9.43 22.48 -2.12
CA GLY A 345 -9.67 21.83 -0.84
C GLY A 345 -8.57 22.09 0.19
N LEU A 346 -7.31 22.12 -0.22
CA LEU A 346 -6.21 22.52 0.66
C LEU A 346 -6.33 24.00 1.04
N ASP A 347 -6.66 24.88 0.10
CA ASP A 347 -6.91 26.30 0.39
C ASP A 347 -8.08 26.46 1.40
N ASN A 348 -9.15 25.70 1.27
CA ASN A 348 -10.28 25.70 2.21
C ASN A 348 -9.92 25.23 3.62
N ARG A 349 -8.96 24.32 3.74
CA ARG A 349 -8.46 23.83 5.04
C ARG A 349 -7.65 24.89 5.78
N ASP A 350 -6.98 25.78 5.04
CA ASP A 350 -6.18 26.91 5.55
C ASP A 350 -5.18 26.50 6.65
N ILE A 351 -4.50 25.36 6.45
CA ILE A 351 -3.51 24.84 7.39
C ILE A 351 -2.12 25.31 6.97
N LEU A 352 -1.58 26.28 7.68
CA LEU A 352 -0.29 26.89 7.39
C LEU A 352 0.83 26.26 8.22
N ASN A 353 2.00 26.12 7.62
CA ASN A 353 3.22 25.78 8.35
C ASN A 353 3.80 27.02 9.07
N LYS A 354 4.89 26.81 9.84
CA LYS A 354 5.59 27.88 10.57
C LYS A 354 6.10 29.04 9.67
N SER A 355 6.22 28.82 8.37
CA SER A 355 6.64 29.82 7.38
C SER A 355 5.46 30.50 6.68
N GLY A 356 4.22 30.21 7.08
CA GLY A 356 2.99 30.74 6.47
C GLY A 356 2.66 30.13 5.10
N LYS A 357 3.21 28.96 4.76
CA LYS A 357 2.86 28.24 3.53
C LYS A 357 1.75 27.24 3.81
N ASN A 358 0.76 27.20 2.91
CA ASN A 358 -0.35 26.24 2.97
C ASN A 358 0.14 24.81 2.71
N GLU A 359 -0.72 23.83 3.08
CA GLU A 359 -0.53 22.39 2.78
C GLU A 359 -0.26 22.08 1.31
#